data_91d0d59c72618643e3109844a513d308
#
_entry.id   91d0d59c72618643e3109844a513d308
#
_cell.length_a   1.000
_cell.length_b   1.000
_cell.length_c   1.000
_cell.angle_alpha   90.00
_cell.angle_beta   90.00
_cell.angle_gamma   90.00
#
_symmetry.space_group_name_H-M   'P 1'
#
loop_
_entity.id
_entity.type
_entity.pdbx_description
1 polymer ?
#
loop_
_entity_poly.entity_id
_entity_poly.type
_entity_poly.pdbx_seq_one_letter_code
_entity_poly.pdbx_strand_id
1 'polypeptide(L)'
;RFDVVFIDEAQDLSQSQWGMAKSIWDKTEHTYLAGDDDQAIFRWAGADVDSFISQTGKIMQLTQSYRIPQVVHDVASRIVNKIQNRLPKEWRPKTQRGLLSYYDDFEQVNMKQGNWLVLARTKFMLSDLEDHLYSQGLYYENKFKTNREQDLYKAITDWENLRKGVDINSEQI
;
A
#
# COMPACT_ATOMS: atom_id res chain seq x y z
N ARG A 1 -18.58 25.59 12.62
CA ARG A 1 -18.32 26.06 11.27
C ARG A 1 -16.83 25.94 10.99
N PHE A 2 -16.48 25.38 9.85
CA PHE A 2 -15.08 25.29 9.39
C PHE A 2 -14.89 26.30 8.27
N ASP A 3 -13.71 26.93 8.22
CA ASP A 3 -13.38 27.87 7.15
C ASP A 3 -12.77 27.11 5.95
N VAL A 4 -12.07 26.02 6.24
CA VAL A 4 -11.39 25.21 5.24
C VAL A 4 -11.64 23.72 5.50
N VAL A 5 -11.84 22.97 4.40
CA VAL A 5 -11.95 21.49 4.42
C VAL A 5 -10.93 20.91 3.45
N PHE A 6 -10.21 19.89 3.90
CA PHE A 6 -9.36 19.05 3.06
C PHE A 6 -9.92 17.62 3.03
N ILE A 7 -10.05 17.07 1.85
CA ILE A 7 -10.45 15.69 1.62
C ILE A 7 -9.33 15.01 0.83
N ASP A 8 -8.69 14.03 1.45
CA ASP A 8 -7.63 13.24 0.83
C ASP A 8 -8.17 11.89 0.35
N GLU A 9 -7.51 11.29 -0.64
CA GLU A 9 -7.92 10.05 -1.31
C GLU A 9 -9.38 10.09 -1.78
N ALA A 10 -9.80 11.24 -2.33
CA ALA A 10 -11.19 11.51 -2.68
C ALA A 10 -11.76 10.54 -3.73
N GLN A 11 -10.91 9.90 -4.57
CA GLN A 11 -11.32 8.89 -5.54
C GLN A 11 -11.90 7.63 -4.90
N ASP A 12 -11.63 7.40 -3.60
CA ASP A 12 -12.09 6.20 -2.87
C ASP A 12 -13.41 6.41 -2.13
N LEU A 13 -13.96 7.63 -2.15
CA LEU A 13 -15.23 7.94 -1.50
C LEU A 13 -16.40 7.23 -2.19
N SER A 14 -17.24 6.58 -1.40
CA SER A 14 -18.53 6.07 -1.85
C SER A 14 -19.54 7.21 -2.06
N GLN A 15 -20.63 6.92 -2.78
CA GLN A 15 -21.70 7.92 -3.03
C GLN A 15 -22.24 8.52 -1.73
N SER A 16 -22.42 7.72 -0.68
CA SER A 16 -22.87 8.21 0.63
C SER A 16 -21.84 9.14 1.28
N GLN A 17 -20.55 8.80 1.20
CA GLN A 17 -19.47 9.64 1.73
C GLN A 17 -19.35 10.95 0.95
N TRP A 18 -19.57 10.95 -0.36
CA TRP A 18 -19.68 12.17 -1.16
C TRP A 18 -20.81 13.07 -0.67
N GLY A 19 -21.98 12.49 -0.37
CA GLY A 19 -23.12 13.24 0.19
C GLY A 19 -22.79 13.89 1.54
N MET A 20 -22.12 13.14 2.42
CA MET A 20 -21.64 13.67 3.70
C MET A 20 -20.61 14.79 3.52
N ALA A 21 -19.61 14.56 2.68
CA ALA A 21 -18.58 15.55 2.38
C ALA A 21 -19.20 16.85 1.86
N LYS A 22 -20.14 16.77 0.89
CA LYS A 22 -20.87 17.93 0.35
C LYS A 22 -21.60 18.72 1.42
N SER A 23 -22.25 18.04 2.37
CA SER A 23 -22.99 18.72 3.44
C SER A 23 -22.09 19.55 4.36
N ILE A 24 -20.79 19.21 4.40
CA ILE A 24 -19.78 19.95 5.18
C ILE A 24 -19.23 21.10 4.35
N TRP A 25 -18.77 20.82 3.11
CA TRP A 25 -18.07 21.83 2.33
C TRP A 25 -18.99 22.94 1.80
N ASP A 26 -20.30 22.68 1.60
CA ASP A 26 -21.28 23.70 1.22
C ASP A 26 -21.40 24.84 2.24
N LYS A 27 -20.83 24.63 3.44
CA LYS A 27 -20.82 25.59 4.56
C LYS A 27 -19.44 26.18 4.83
N THR A 28 -18.45 25.88 4.00
CA THR A 28 -17.06 26.32 4.14
C THR A 28 -16.69 27.32 3.03
N GLU A 29 -15.69 28.15 3.30
CA GLU A 29 -15.21 29.12 2.31
C GLU A 29 -14.30 28.45 1.27
N HIS A 30 -13.50 27.48 1.71
CA HIS A 30 -12.54 26.80 0.86
C HIS A 30 -12.58 25.28 1.06
N THR A 31 -12.64 24.56 -0.05
CA THR A 31 -12.57 23.11 -0.05
C THR A 31 -11.45 22.64 -1.00
N TYR A 32 -10.61 21.77 -0.50
CA TYR A 32 -9.51 21.15 -1.25
C TYR A 32 -9.75 19.64 -1.32
N LEU A 33 -9.77 19.12 -2.54
CA LEU A 33 -9.87 17.69 -2.83
C LEU A 33 -8.53 17.22 -3.34
N ALA A 34 -7.94 16.23 -2.71
CA ALA A 34 -6.77 15.53 -3.19
C ALA A 34 -7.14 14.09 -3.56
N GLY A 35 -6.61 13.60 -4.65
CA GLY A 35 -6.87 12.25 -5.11
C GLY A 35 -6.23 11.94 -6.46
N ASP A 36 -6.26 10.68 -6.82
CA ASP A 36 -5.75 10.18 -8.10
C ASP A 36 -6.73 9.13 -8.67
N ASP A 37 -7.49 9.52 -9.68
CA ASP A 37 -8.47 8.65 -10.34
C ASP A 37 -7.84 7.39 -10.96
N ASP A 38 -6.55 7.42 -11.33
CA ASP A 38 -5.83 6.25 -11.80
C ASP A 38 -5.57 5.20 -10.69
N GLN A 39 -5.67 5.62 -9.41
CA GLN A 39 -5.53 4.75 -8.24
C GLN A 39 -6.88 4.27 -7.67
N ALA A 40 -7.98 4.54 -8.33
CA ALA A 40 -9.33 4.17 -7.91
C ALA A 40 -9.58 2.65 -8.06
N ILE A 41 -9.01 1.86 -7.16
CA ILE A 41 -9.11 0.39 -7.15
C ILE A 41 -10.24 -0.15 -6.29
N PHE A 42 -10.99 0.70 -5.59
CA PHE A 42 -12.04 0.29 -4.64
C PHE A 42 -13.48 0.42 -5.19
N ARG A 43 -13.66 0.48 -6.53
CA ARG A 43 -15.02 0.47 -7.14
C ARG A 43 -15.86 -0.71 -6.68
N TRP A 44 -15.26 -1.88 -6.52
CA TRP A 44 -15.94 -3.09 -6.00
C TRP A 44 -16.42 -2.94 -4.56
N ALA A 45 -15.85 -2.04 -3.78
CA ALA A 45 -16.23 -1.69 -2.41
C ALA A 45 -17.17 -0.47 -2.35
N GLY A 46 -17.60 0.04 -3.51
CA GLY A 46 -18.56 1.14 -3.62
C GLY A 46 -17.94 2.53 -3.82
N ALA A 47 -16.63 2.63 -4.11
CA ALA A 47 -16.00 3.91 -4.44
C ALA A 47 -16.61 4.49 -5.74
N ASP A 48 -16.94 5.78 -5.70
CA ASP A 48 -17.54 6.53 -6.81
C ASP A 48 -16.50 7.51 -7.39
N VAL A 49 -15.60 6.96 -8.20
CA VAL A 49 -14.57 7.76 -8.87
C VAL A 49 -15.16 8.73 -9.91
N ASP A 50 -16.34 8.44 -10.46
CA ASP A 50 -16.98 9.33 -11.44
C ASP A 50 -17.42 10.64 -10.77
N SER A 51 -17.86 10.58 -9.52
CA SER A 51 -18.08 11.77 -8.70
C SER A 51 -16.80 12.58 -8.47
N PHE A 52 -15.64 11.92 -8.31
CA PHE A 52 -14.34 12.62 -8.20
C PHE A 52 -13.97 13.32 -9.51
N ILE A 53 -14.02 12.61 -10.63
CA ILE A 53 -13.67 13.12 -11.96
C ILE A 53 -14.56 14.30 -12.37
N SER A 54 -15.83 14.28 -11.96
CA SER A 54 -16.82 15.32 -12.31
C SER A 54 -16.72 16.59 -11.47
N GLN A 55 -15.84 16.66 -10.47
CA GLN A 55 -15.70 17.86 -9.66
C GLN A 55 -15.20 19.03 -10.50
N THR A 56 -15.74 20.20 -10.21
CA THR A 56 -15.38 21.46 -10.88
C THR A 56 -14.55 22.33 -9.93
N GLY A 57 -13.62 23.09 -10.49
CA GLY A 57 -12.79 23.99 -9.71
C GLY A 57 -11.40 24.18 -10.33
N LYS A 58 -10.50 24.78 -9.56
CA LYS A 58 -9.12 24.96 -9.99
C LYS A 58 -8.36 23.63 -9.77
N ILE A 59 -7.89 23.05 -10.87
CA ILE A 59 -7.11 21.81 -10.83
C ILE A 59 -5.62 22.15 -10.74
N MET A 60 -4.93 21.51 -9.79
CA MET A 60 -3.48 21.53 -9.67
C MET A 60 -2.97 20.08 -9.75
N GLN A 61 -2.00 19.83 -10.62
CA GLN A 61 -1.40 18.51 -10.77
C GLN A 61 -0.03 18.46 -10.09
N LEU A 62 0.20 17.41 -9.30
CA LEU A 62 1.49 17.08 -8.74
C LEU A 62 2.21 16.14 -9.71
N THR A 63 2.95 16.69 -10.65
CA THR A 63 3.50 15.95 -11.80
C THR A 63 4.74 15.14 -11.47
N GLN A 64 5.48 15.48 -10.40
CA GLN A 64 6.74 14.84 -10.09
C GLN A 64 6.58 13.73 -9.05
N SER A 65 6.94 12.50 -9.41
CA SER A 65 7.06 11.39 -8.47
C SER A 65 8.49 11.28 -7.94
N TYR A 66 8.64 11.24 -6.61
CA TYR A 66 9.92 11.00 -5.93
C TYR A 66 10.10 9.53 -5.51
N ARG A 67 9.08 8.70 -5.71
CA ARG A 67 9.09 7.27 -5.35
C ARG A 67 9.34 6.37 -6.55
N ILE A 68 8.70 6.63 -7.66
CA ILE A 68 8.57 5.70 -8.79
C ILE A 68 9.77 5.80 -9.72
N PRO A 69 10.56 4.71 -9.92
CA PRO A 69 11.64 4.67 -10.91
C PRO A 69 11.10 4.65 -12.35
N GLN A 70 11.96 4.97 -13.32
CA GLN A 70 11.58 5.08 -14.75
C GLN A 70 10.95 3.79 -15.29
N VAL A 71 11.59 2.63 -15.07
CA VAL A 71 11.07 1.36 -15.62
C VAL A 71 9.70 0.97 -15.04
N VAL A 72 9.44 1.32 -13.77
CA VAL A 72 8.13 1.08 -13.14
C VAL A 72 7.09 2.05 -13.70
N HIS A 73 7.46 3.32 -13.88
CA HIS A 73 6.62 4.32 -14.51
C HIS A 73 6.19 3.91 -15.92
N ASP A 74 7.12 3.40 -16.74
CA ASP A 74 6.84 2.98 -18.12
C ASP A 74 5.79 1.86 -18.18
N VAL A 75 5.89 0.88 -17.27
CA VAL A 75 4.90 -0.20 -17.18
C VAL A 75 3.56 0.31 -16.66
N ALA A 76 3.57 1.11 -15.59
CA ALA A 76 2.35 1.69 -15.03
C ALA A 76 1.62 2.55 -16.06
N SER A 77 2.34 3.37 -16.83
CA SER A 77 1.76 4.22 -17.88
C SER A 77 1.07 3.41 -18.98
N ARG A 78 1.63 2.25 -19.37
CA ARG A 78 0.97 1.36 -20.35
C ARG A 78 -0.35 0.79 -19.83
N ILE A 79 -0.46 0.56 -18.53
CA ILE A 79 -1.69 0.06 -17.89
C ILE A 79 -2.70 1.19 -17.79
N VAL A 80 -2.30 2.31 -17.23
CA VAL A 80 -3.15 3.48 -16.99
C VAL A 80 -3.74 4.04 -18.30
N ASN A 81 -2.98 4.04 -19.38
CA ASN A 81 -3.45 4.50 -20.68
C ASN A 81 -4.57 3.64 -21.30
N LYS A 82 -4.90 2.49 -20.71
CA LYS A 82 -6.06 1.68 -21.11
C LYS A 82 -7.35 2.11 -20.41
N ILE A 83 -7.27 2.95 -19.38
CA ILE A 83 -8.44 3.47 -18.67
C ILE A 83 -9.11 4.52 -19.55
N GLN A 84 -10.39 4.31 -19.85
CA GLN A 84 -11.14 5.20 -20.75
C GLN A 84 -11.60 6.47 -20.05
N ASN A 85 -12.14 6.34 -18.83
CA ASN A 85 -12.64 7.48 -18.06
C ASN A 85 -11.61 7.88 -17.00
N ARG A 86 -10.79 8.87 -17.33
CA ARG A 86 -9.75 9.40 -16.45
C ARG A 86 -9.49 10.89 -16.74
N LEU A 87 -8.99 11.60 -15.74
CA LEU A 87 -8.52 12.96 -15.93
C LEU A 87 -7.18 12.95 -16.69
N PRO A 88 -7.03 13.81 -17.73
CA PRO A 88 -5.73 13.98 -18.38
C PRO A 88 -4.71 14.50 -17.37
N LYS A 89 -3.62 13.78 -17.21
CA LYS A 89 -2.54 14.18 -16.32
C LYS A 89 -1.19 13.75 -16.85
N GLU A 90 -0.20 14.56 -16.55
CA GLU A 90 1.21 14.26 -16.78
C GLU A 90 1.86 13.92 -15.44
N TRP A 91 2.62 12.83 -15.39
CA TRP A 91 3.45 12.52 -14.23
C TRP A 91 4.82 12.04 -14.67
N ARG A 92 5.84 12.36 -13.91
CA ARG A 92 7.24 12.10 -14.22
C ARG A 92 7.84 11.21 -13.14
N PRO A 93 8.60 10.19 -13.54
CA PRO A 93 9.32 9.35 -12.60
C PRO A 93 10.48 10.10 -11.95
N LYS A 94 11.03 9.55 -10.87
CA LYS A 94 12.34 10.00 -10.39
C LYS A 94 13.44 9.69 -11.41
N THR A 95 14.59 10.34 -11.29
CA THR A 95 15.72 10.19 -12.23
C THR A 95 16.35 8.81 -12.22
N GLN A 96 16.18 8.05 -11.15
CA GLN A 96 16.71 6.70 -11.03
C GLN A 96 15.95 5.74 -11.97
N ARG A 97 16.72 4.96 -12.75
CA ARG A 97 16.15 4.02 -13.74
C ARG A 97 15.35 2.91 -13.08
N GLY A 98 15.89 2.31 -11.99
CA GLY A 98 15.34 1.12 -11.37
C GLY A 98 15.62 -0.16 -12.16
N LEU A 99 15.11 -1.27 -11.66
CA LEU A 99 15.17 -2.59 -12.29
C LEU A 99 13.78 -3.21 -12.29
N LEU A 100 13.43 -3.91 -13.36
CA LEU A 100 12.23 -4.71 -13.49
C LEU A 100 12.64 -6.09 -14.04
N SER A 101 12.22 -7.14 -13.34
CA SER A 101 12.43 -8.53 -13.74
C SER A 101 11.12 -9.29 -13.67
N TYR A 102 10.97 -10.31 -14.51
CA TYR A 102 9.81 -11.18 -14.54
C TYR A 102 10.26 -12.59 -14.16
N TYR A 103 9.46 -13.25 -13.34
CA TYR A 103 9.67 -14.61 -12.89
C TYR A 103 8.35 -15.37 -13.01
N ASP A 104 8.43 -16.63 -13.35
CA ASP A 104 7.25 -17.50 -13.44
C ASP A 104 6.83 -18.02 -12.06
N ASP A 105 7.79 -18.06 -11.12
CA ASP A 105 7.59 -18.53 -9.77
C ASP A 105 8.35 -17.66 -8.77
N PHE A 106 7.79 -17.46 -7.58
CA PHE A 106 8.43 -16.72 -6.50
C PHE A 106 9.67 -17.44 -5.93
N GLU A 107 9.78 -18.75 -6.08
CA GLU A 107 10.95 -19.53 -5.67
C GLU A 107 12.23 -19.12 -6.42
N GLN A 108 12.08 -18.55 -7.60
CA GLN A 108 13.20 -18.04 -8.42
C GLN A 108 13.74 -16.72 -7.87
N VAL A 109 13.03 -16.08 -6.92
CA VAL A 109 13.40 -14.78 -6.34
C VAL A 109 14.21 -14.99 -5.08
N ASN A 110 15.48 -14.56 -5.08
CA ASN A 110 16.30 -14.60 -3.87
C ASN A 110 15.89 -13.52 -2.87
N MET A 111 15.01 -13.87 -1.94
CA MET A 111 14.52 -12.96 -0.90
C MET A 111 15.41 -12.94 0.37
N LYS A 112 16.54 -13.66 0.39
CA LYS A 112 17.46 -13.70 1.54
C LYS A 112 18.21 -12.39 1.78
N GLN A 113 18.22 -11.49 0.79
CA GLN A 113 18.91 -10.22 0.88
C GLN A 113 17.98 -9.06 0.53
N GLY A 114 18.16 -7.94 1.25
CA GLY A 114 17.37 -6.73 1.03
C GLY A 114 16.04 -6.71 1.79
N ASN A 115 15.25 -5.67 1.52
CA ASN A 115 13.91 -5.50 2.05
C ASN A 115 12.90 -5.70 0.93
N TRP A 116 11.98 -6.61 1.12
CA TRP A 116 10.99 -6.99 0.13
C TRP A 116 9.59 -6.56 0.56
N LEU A 117 8.84 -6.00 -0.36
CA LEU A 117 7.40 -5.82 -0.24
C LEU A 117 6.73 -6.71 -1.29
N VAL A 118 5.96 -7.68 -0.84
CA VAL A 118 5.22 -8.57 -1.74
C VAL A 118 3.74 -8.20 -1.72
N LEU A 119 3.17 -8.04 -2.90
CA LEU A 119 1.77 -7.70 -3.09
C LEU A 119 1.09 -8.79 -3.90
N ALA A 120 -0.11 -9.17 -3.49
CA ALA A 120 -0.96 -10.08 -4.22
C ALA A 120 -2.40 -9.55 -4.27
N ARG A 121 -3.16 -9.99 -5.24
CA ARG A 121 -4.56 -9.57 -5.41
C ARG A 121 -5.44 -10.07 -4.25
N THR A 122 -5.16 -11.26 -3.75
CA THR A 122 -5.91 -11.85 -2.63
C THR A 122 -4.94 -12.43 -1.61
N LYS A 123 -5.39 -12.50 -0.35
CA LYS A 123 -4.59 -13.07 0.74
C LYS A 123 -4.22 -14.54 0.48
N PHE A 124 -5.12 -15.30 -0.13
CA PHE A 124 -4.90 -16.71 -0.45
C PHE A 124 -3.65 -16.93 -1.32
N MET A 125 -3.38 -16.01 -2.25
CA MET A 125 -2.21 -16.10 -3.14
C MET A 125 -0.87 -15.94 -2.42
N LEU A 126 -0.88 -15.52 -1.15
CA LEU A 126 0.34 -15.37 -0.34
C LEU A 126 0.65 -16.62 0.50
N SER A 127 -0.28 -17.59 0.61
CA SER A 127 -0.11 -18.74 1.49
C SER A 127 1.14 -19.57 1.14
N ASP A 128 1.28 -19.93 -0.13
CA ASP A 128 2.41 -20.76 -0.59
C ASP A 128 3.75 -20.02 -0.40
N LEU A 129 3.74 -18.70 -0.62
CA LEU A 129 4.91 -17.87 -0.35
C LEU A 129 5.23 -17.80 1.15
N GLU A 130 4.21 -17.64 2.02
CA GLU A 130 4.41 -17.63 3.48
C GLU A 130 5.05 -18.94 3.94
N ASP A 131 4.57 -20.09 3.46
CA ASP A 131 5.10 -21.42 3.75
C ASP A 131 6.53 -21.58 3.24
N HIS A 132 6.81 -21.09 2.03
CA HIS A 132 8.15 -21.08 1.47
C HIS A 132 9.13 -20.26 2.32
N LEU A 133 8.75 -19.01 2.68
CA LEU A 133 9.58 -18.12 3.50
C LEU A 133 9.84 -18.76 4.89
N TYR A 134 8.83 -19.37 5.48
CA TYR A 134 8.95 -20.07 6.75
C TYR A 134 9.94 -21.23 6.65
N SER A 135 9.83 -22.07 5.61
CA SER A 135 10.74 -23.20 5.38
C SER A 135 12.20 -22.77 5.18
N GLN A 136 12.42 -21.56 4.62
CA GLN A 136 13.74 -20.97 4.44
C GLN A 136 14.27 -20.25 5.68
N GLY A 137 13.51 -20.21 6.78
CA GLY A 137 13.86 -19.47 7.99
C GLY A 137 13.87 -17.95 7.81
N LEU A 138 13.12 -17.42 6.84
CA LEU A 138 13.05 -16.01 6.59
C LEU A 138 11.95 -15.35 7.42
N TYR A 139 12.29 -14.22 8.05
CA TYR A 139 11.32 -13.40 8.76
C TYR A 139 10.44 -12.63 7.78
N TYR A 140 9.13 -12.64 8.01
CA TYR A 140 8.17 -11.81 7.29
C TYR A 140 7.06 -11.30 8.20
N GLU A 141 6.46 -10.21 7.78
CA GLU A 141 5.24 -9.65 8.38
C GLU A 141 4.15 -9.51 7.33
N ASN A 142 2.93 -9.80 7.67
CA ASN A 142 1.79 -9.40 6.88
C ASN A 142 0.86 -8.49 7.71
N LYS A 143 -0.12 -7.87 7.06
CA LYS A 143 -1.03 -6.91 7.72
C LYS A 143 -1.71 -7.47 8.98
N PHE A 144 -1.80 -8.79 9.12
CA PHE A 144 -2.61 -9.44 10.15
C PHE A 144 -1.80 -10.34 11.08
N LYS A 145 -0.63 -10.78 10.66
CA LYS A 145 0.23 -11.70 11.42
C LYS A 145 1.70 -11.55 11.03
N THR A 146 2.55 -12.02 11.91
CA THR A 146 3.99 -12.22 11.65
C THR A 146 4.31 -13.69 11.85
N ASN A 147 5.34 -14.22 11.18
CA ASN A 147 5.85 -15.55 11.46
C ASN A 147 6.72 -15.59 12.72
N ARG A 148 6.91 -14.44 13.36
CA ARG A 148 7.55 -14.36 14.68
C ARG A 148 6.55 -14.82 15.74
N GLU A 149 6.58 -16.10 16.08
CA GLU A 149 5.86 -16.63 17.24
C GLU A 149 6.49 -16.05 18.50
N GLN A 150 5.79 -15.16 19.17
CA GLN A 150 6.31 -14.47 20.35
C GLN A 150 6.73 -15.46 21.44
N ASP A 151 5.94 -16.53 21.63
CA ASP A 151 6.23 -17.56 22.62
C ASP A 151 7.49 -18.36 22.27
N LEU A 152 7.68 -18.71 21.00
CA LEU A 152 8.88 -19.38 20.54
C LEU A 152 10.12 -18.48 20.67
N TYR A 153 9.98 -17.21 20.29
CA TYR A 153 11.07 -16.25 20.47
C TYR A 153 11.44 -16.05 21.95
N LYS A 154 10.43 -15.97 22.81
CA LYS A 154 10.62 -15.89 24.26
C LYS A 154 11.34 -17.14 24.76
N ALA A 155 10.88 -18.34 24.38
CA ALA A 155 11.50 -19.62 24.78
C ALA A 155 12.97 -19.70 24.32
N ILE A 156 13.30 -19.29 23.10
CA ILE A 156 14.68 -19.23 22.59
C ILE A 156 15.52 -18.26 23.43
N THR A 157 14.96 -17.07 23.71
CA THR A 157 15.65 -16.06 24.51
C THR A 157 15.91 -16.54 25.94
N ASP A 158 14.93 -17.19 26.55
CA ASP A 158 15.04 -17.74 27.90
C ASP A 158 16.05 -18.88 27.93
N TRP A 159 16.06 -19.75 26.91
CA TRP A 159 17.08 -20.78 26.73
C TRP A 159 18.49 -20.19 26.60
N GLU A 160 18.69 -19.17 25.81
CA GLU A 160 19.99 -18.51 25.69
C GLU A 160 20.43 -17.81 26.96
N ASN A 161 19.50 -17.27 27.75
CA ASN A 161 19.76 -16.67 29.06
C ASN A 161 20.22 -17.76 30.04
N LEU A 162 19.53 -18.91 30.11
CA LEU A 162 19.94 -20.06 30.90
C LEU A 162 21.34 -20.53 30.51
N ARG A 163 21.61 -20.69 29.23
CA ARG A 163 22.91 -21.07 28.69
C ARG A 163 24.04 -20.14 29.12
N LYS A 164 23.73 -18.84 29.28
CA LYS A 164 24.67 -17.80 29.74
C LYS A 164 24.75 -17.68 31.27
N GLY A 165 23.99 -18.49 32.01
CA GLY A 165 23.95 -18.46 33.48
C GLY A 165 23.16 -17.29 34.04
N VAL A 166 22.22 -16.72 33.26
CA VAL A 166 21.29 -15.72 33.72
C VAL A 166 20.08 -16.43 34.34
N ASP A 167 19.70 -16.03 35.55
CA ASP A 167 18.51 -16.57 36.20
C ASP A 167 17.24 -16.19 35.42
N ILE A 168 16.39 -17.17 35.17
CA ILE A 168 15.06 -17.01 34.65
C ILE A 168 14.04 -17.32 35.75
N ASN A 169 12.92 -16.61 35.78
CA ASN A 169 11.89 -16.85 36.78
C ASN A 169 10.97 -18.01 36.38
N SER A 170 10.20 -18.52 37.36
CA SER A 170 9.34 -19.70 37.17
C SER A 170 8.22 -19.56 36.13
N GLU A 171 7.90 -18.33 35.67
CA GLU A 171 6.96 -18.10 34.58
C GLU A 171 7.59 -18.21 33.18
N GLN A 172 8.91 -18.43 33.13
CA GLN A 172 9.70 -18.53 31.89
C GLN A 172 10.12 -20.01 31.62
N ILE A 173 9.74 -20.93 32.47
CA ILE A 173 9.93 -22.38 32.31
C ILE A 173 8.65 -23.01 31.78
#